data_83824557b5dad9663fe1caef6a08f45e
#
_entry.id   83824557b5dad9663fe1caef6a08f45e
#
_cell.length_a   1.000
_cell.length_b   1.000
_cell.length_c   1.000
_cell.angle_alpha   90.00
_cell.angle_beta   90.00
_cell.angle_gamma   90.00
#
_symmetry.space_group_name_H-M   'P 1'
#
loop_
_entity.id
_entity.type
_entity.pdbx_description
1 polymer ?
#
loop_
_entity_poly.entity_id
_entity_poly.type
_entity_poly.pdbx_seq_one_letter_code
_entity_poly.pdbx_strand_id
1 'polypeptide(L)' 'MILADKIIEERKKNGWSQEELANKLGVSRQAVSIWESAGSIPDIQRILSHL' A
#
# COMPACT_ATOMS: atom_id res chain seq x y z
N MET A 1 1.89 -9.72 12.79
CA MET A 1 2.47 -8.41 12.53
C MET A 1 2.17 -7.99 11.11
N ILE A 2 1.65 -6.80 10.92
CA ILE A 2 1.27 -6.32 9.59
C ILE A 2 2.39 -5.48 9.03
N LEU A 3 2.85 -5.88 7.85
CA LEU A 3 3.94 -5.24 7.17
C LEU A 3 3.51 -4.80 5.79
N ALA A 4 4.40 -4.14 5.10
CA ALA A 4 4.15 -3.72 3.72
C ALA A 4 3.81 -4.91 2.81
N ASP A 5 4.16 -6.11 3.20
CA ASP A 5 3.84 -7.31 2.42
C ASP A 5 2.34 -7.41 2.12
N LYS A 6 1.51 -7.01 3.07
CA LYS A 6 0.07 -7.09 2.87
C LYS A 6 -0.40 -6.16 1.76
N ILE A 7 0.15 -4.97 1.73
CA ILE A 7 -0.22 -4.00 0.71
C ILE A 7 0.32 -4.40 -0.66
N ILE A 8 1.52 -4.97 -0.69
CA ILE A 8 2.10 -5.48 -1.93
C ILE A 8 1.26 -6.64 -2.46
N GLU A 9 0.83 -7.52 -1.58
CA GLU A 9 0.00 -8.65 -1.94
C GLU A 9 -1.32 -8.20 -2.54
N GLU A 10 -1.98 -7.24 -1.91
CA GLU A 10 -3.24 -6.71 -2.42
C GLU A 10 -3.04 -6.02 -3.77
N ARG A 11 -1.96 -5.29 -3.91
CA ARG A 11 -1.65 -4.61 -5.17
C ARG A 11 -1.48 -5.61 -6.30
N LYS A 12 -0.70 -6.65 -6.06
CA LYS A 12 -0.43 -7.67 -7.09
C LYS A 12 -1.68 -8.49 -7.39
N LYS A 13 -2.45 -8.77 -6.38
CA LYS A 13 -3.68 -9.54 -6.52
C LYS A 13 -4.66 -8.83 -7.45
N ASN A 14 -4.70 -7.51 -7.39
CA ASN A 14 -5.61 -6.71 -8.19
C ASN A 14 -4.97 -6.19 -9.48
N GLY A 15 -3.69 -6.49 -9.69
CA GLY A 15 -2.99 -6.05 -10.89
C GLY A 15 -2.71 -4.57 -10.91
N TRP A 16 -2.60 -3.93 -9.75
CA TRP A 16 -2.37 -2.50 -9.65
C TRP A 16 -0.88 -2.18 -9.62
N SER A 17 -0.52 -1.04 -10.25
CA SER A 17 0.80 -0.47 -10.07
C SER A 17 0.84 0.29 -8.74
N GLN A 18 2.04 0.72 -8.33
CA GLN A 18 2.15 1.54 -7.12
C GLN A 18 1.34 2.82 -7.26
N GLU A 19 1.36 3.41 -8.45
CA GLU A 19 0.61 4.63 -8.71
C GLU A 19 -0.89 4.40 -8.59
N GLU A 20 -1.37 3.29 -9.12
CA GLU A 20 -2.79 2.98 -9.03
C GLU A 20 -3.22 2.76 -7.58
N LEU A 21 -2.40 2.04 -6.81
CA LEU A 21 -2.68 1.85 -5.40
C LEU A 21 -2.69 3.18 -4.66
N ALA A 22 -1.72 4.03 -4.95
CA ALA A 22 -1.65 5.35 -4.31
C ALA A 22 -2.93 6.16 -4.57
N ASN A 23 -3.42 6.11 -5.81
CA ASN A 23 -4.65 6.82 -6.17
C ASN A 23 -5.84 6.28 -5.38
N LYS A 24 -5.91 4.98 -5.20
CA LYS A 24 -7.02 4.38 -4.46
C LYS A 24 -6.97 4.72 -2.98
N LEU A 25 -5.77 4.91 -2.45
CA LEU A 25 -5.60 5.25 -1.04
C LEU A 25 -5.60 6.76 -0.78
N GLY A 26 -5.54 7.55 -1.84
CA GLY A 26 -5.49 9.00 -1.69
C GLY A 26 -4.14 9.51 -1.21
N VAL A 27 -3.07 8.80 -1.53
CA VAL A 27 -1.72 9.19 -1.15
C VAL A 27 -0.84 9.31 -2.38
N SER A 28 0.39 9.78 -2.22
CA SER A 28 1.31 9.90 -3.34
C SER A 28 1.95 8.53 -3.64
N ARG A 29 2.39 8.36 -4.89
CA ARG A 29 3.12 7.15 -5.26
C ARG A 29 4.40 7.01 -4.42
N GLN A 30 5.03 8.13 -4.09
CA GLN A 30 6.22 8.11 -3.26
C GLN A 30 5.94 7.51 -1.89
N ALA A 31 4.78 7.81 -1.31
CA ALA A 31 4.40 7.25 -0.02
C ALA A 31 4.33 5.73 -0.10
N VAL A 32 3.67 5.21 -1.13
CA VAL A 32 3.57 3.76 -1.33
C VAL A 32 4.95 3.15 -1.52
N SER A 33 5.79 3.79 -2.31
CA SER A 33 7.15 3.30 -2.56
C SER A 33 7.96 3.24 -1.26
N ILE A 34 7.86 4.26 -0.43
CA ILE A 34 8.55 4.30 0.86
C ILE A 34 8.05 3.18 1.77
N TRP A 35 6.74 2.98 1.82
CA TRP A 35 6.15 1.93 2.65
C TRP A 35 6.65 0.56 2.22
N GLU A 36 6.65 0.29 0.91
CA GLU A 36 7.09 -1.01 0.41
C GLU A 36 8.58 -1.22 0.67
N SER A 37 9.36 -0.16 0.56
CA SER A 37 10.80 -0.23 0.78
C SER A 37 11.14 -0.38 2.27
N ALA A 38 10.45 0.36 3.12
CA ALA A 38 10.70 0.33 4.56
C ALA A 38 10.16 -0.93 5.24
N GLY A 39 9.20 -1.58 4.60
CA GLY A 39 8.61 -2.79 5.16
C GLY A 39 7.60 -2.54 6.26
N SER A 40 7.18 -1.29 6.47
CA SER A 40 6.17 -0.98 7.47
C SER A 40 5.34 0.20 7.00
N ILE A 41 4.08 0.22 7.45
CA ILE A 41 3.11 1.23 7.02
C ILE A 41 2.39 1.75 8.25
N PRO A 42 2.41 3.08 8.49
CA PRO A 42 1.61 3.64 9.57
C PRO A 42 0.12 3.47 9.26
N ASP A 43 -0.69 3.21 10.27
CA ASP A 43 -2.13 3.05 10.12
C ASP A 43 -2.54 2.03 9.07
N ILE A 44 -1.84 0.91 9.04
CA ILE A 44 -2.09 -0.12 8.01
C ILE A 44 -3.54 -0.59 8.00
N GLN A 45 -4.17 -0.72 9.17
CA GLN A 45 -5.55 -1.18 9.25
C GLN A 45 -6.50 -0.18 8.58
N ARG A 46 -6.26 1.10 8.80
CA ARG A 46 -7.06 2.14 8.19
C ARG A 46 -6.90 2.14 6.67
N ILE A 47 -5.67 1.96 6.23
CA ILE A 47 -5.37 1.91 4.80
C ILE A 47 -6.04 0.71 4.16
N LEU A 48 -5.96 -0.45 4.80
CA LEU A 48 -6.56 -1.67 4.26
C LEU A 48 -8.08 -1.58 4.18
N SER A 49 -8.71 -0.80 5.06
CA SER A 49 -10.15 -0.66 5.01
C SER A 49 -10.63 0.14 3.79
N HIS A 50 -9.73 0.83 3.11
CA HIS A 50 -10.06 1.54 1.87
C HIS A 50 -9.88 0.67 0.63
N LEU A 51 -9.34 -0.51 0.81
CA LEU A 51 -9.17 -1.44 -0.29
C LEU A 51 -10.37 -2.38 -0.38
#